data_5296b0ae167368a50a6122af257c88f9
#
_entry.id   5296b0ae167368a50a6122af257c88f9
#
_cell.length_a   1.000
_cell.length_b   1.000
_cell.length_c   1.000
_cell.angle_alpha   90.00
_cell.angle_beta   90.00
_cell.angle_gamma   90.00
#
_symmetry.space_group_name_H-M   'P 1'
#
loop_
_entity.id
_entity.type
_entity.pdbx_description
1 polymer ?
#
loop_
_entity_poly.entity_id
_entity_poly.type
_entity_poly.pdbx_seq_one_letter_code
_entity_poly.pdbx_strand_id
1 'polypeptide(L)'
;MKFDRHRRLRSSKTMRDLVRETHVRKEDLIYPIFVVEQDDIKSEIKSLPGIYQISLNLLHEEIKEAYDLGIRAIMFFGVPNDKDDIGSAAYDHNGVVQEATRISKNLYKDLLIVADTCLCEYTDHGHCGVIDDHTHDVDNDKSLPLLVKTAISQVEAGADIIAPSNMMDGFVAEIREGLDQAGYQNIPIMSYGIKYASSFFGPFRDAADSAPSFGDRKTYQMDPANRLEALRELESDLKEGCDMMIVKPSLSYLDIIRDVKNNTNVPVVAYNVSGEYSMTKAAALNGWIDEEKIVMEQMISMKRAGADLIITYFAKDICRYLDK
;
A
#
# COMPACT_ATOMS: atom_id res chain seq x y z
N MET A 1 -12.37 -1.53 50.46
CA MET A 1 -11.11 -1.67 49.66
C MET A 1 -10.60 -0.29 49.34
N LYS A 2 -9.30 -0.06 49.43
CA LYS A 2 -8.70 1.28 49.22
C LYS A 2 -8.14 1.48 47.78
N PHE A 3 -8.30 0.52 46.87
CA PHE A 3 -7.77 0.57 45.52
C PHE A 3 -8.51 -0.40 44.57
N ASP A 4 -8.49 -0.09 43.25
CA ASP A 4 -9.02 -0.94 42.21
C ASP A 4 -8.07 -2.09 41.86
N ARG A 5 -8.67 -3.25 41.44
CA ARG A 5 -7.89 -4.44 41.10
C ARG A 5 -8.06 -4.80 39.61
N HIS A 6 -7.44 -4.03 38.74
CA HIS A 6 -7.50 -4.24 37.28
C HIS A 6 -6.87 -5.57 36.84
N ARG A 7 -6.00 -6.20 37.66
CA ARG A 7 -5.39 -7.52 37.38
C ARG A 7 -6.39 -8.66 37.24
N ARG A 8 -7.64 -8.50 37.72
CA ARG A 8 -8.68 -9.54 37.64
C ARG A 8 -8.94 -9.99 36.21
N LEU A 9 -8.98 -9.07 35.23
CA LEU A 9 -9.19 -9.35 33.82
C LEU A 9 -7.94 -9.83 33.08
N ARG A 10 -6.79 -9.96 33.77
CA ARG A 10 -5.51 -10.43 33.21
C ARG A 10 -5.05 -11.75 33.80
N SER A 11 -5.87 -12.38 34.64
CA SER A 11 -5.48 -13.52 35.50
C SER A 11 -5.11 -14.79 34.73
N SER A 12 -5.61 -15.00 33.53
CA SER A 12 -5.29 -16.14 32.67
C SER A 12 -5.29 -15.75 31.20
N LYS A 13 -4.74 -16.65 30.34
CA LYS A 13 -4.84 -16.46 28.87
C LYS A 13 -6.28 -16.38 28.44
N THR A 14 -7.11 -17.33 28.86
CA THR A 14 -8.55 -17.38 28.53
C THR A 14 -9.28 -16.11 28.94
N MET A 15 -8.99 -15.57 30.16
CA MET A 15 -9.60 -14.33 30.58
C MET A 15 -9.18 -13.15 29.70
N ARG A 16 -7.90 -13.07 29.32
CA ARG A 16 -7.41 -12.00 28.41
C ARG A 16 -8.03 -12.12 27.02
N ASP A 17 -8.17 -13.35 26.50
CA ASP A 17 -8.77 -13.59 25.18
C ASP A 17 -10.27 -13.22 25.20
N LEU A 18 -10.98 -13.53 26.31
CA LEU A 18 -12.41 -13.19 26.47
C LEU A 18 -12.70 -11.67 26.42
N VAL A 19 -11.79 -10.86 26.97
CA VAL A 19 -12.00 -9.39 27.07
C VAL A 19 -11.19 -8.61 26.02
N ARG A 20 -10.61 -9.29 25.04
CA ARG A 20 -9.81 -8.66 23.99
C ARG A 20 -10.68 -7.79 23.08
N GLU A 21 -10.29 -6.53 22.94
CA GLU A 21 -11.01 -5.53 22.13
C GLU A 21 -10.55 -5.52 20.66
N THR A 22 -9.29 -5.88 20.41
CA THR A 22 -8.65 -5.75 19.09
C THR A 22 -8.21 -7.09 18.57
N HIS A 23 -8.58 -7.40 17.33
CA HIS A 23 -8.24 -8.64 16.65
C HIS A 23 -7.59 -8.33 15.30
N VAL A 24 -6.73 -9.24 14.84
CA VAL A 24 -6.18 -9.26 13.49
C VAL A 24 -6.74 -10.52 12.80
N ARG A 25 -7.26 -10.35 11.59
CA ARG A 25 -7.83 -11.44 10.79
C ARG A 25 -7.13 -11.48 9.44
N LYS A 26 -7.20 -12.62 8.74
CA LYS A 26 -6.63 -12.77 7.40
C LYS A 26 -7.29 -11.81 6.39
N GLU A 27 -8.59 -11.56 6.55
CA GLU A 27 -9.37 -10.64 5.72
C GLU A 27 -8.97 -9.17 5.88
N ASP A 28 -8.23 -8.83 6.94
CA ASP A 28 -7.73 -7.49 7.17
C ASP A 28 -6.47 -7.18 6.34
N LEU A 29 -5.87 -8.19 5.67
CA LEU A 29 -4.55 -8.10 5.05
C LEU A 29 -4.61 -7.87 3.54
N ILE A 30 -3.76 -6.94 3.06
CA ILE A 30 -3.47 -6.74 1.63
C ILE A 30 -1.99 -7.05 1.43
N TYR A 31 -1.68 -7.97 0.51
CA TYR A 31 -0.32 -8.43 0.26
C TYR A 31 0.31 -7.71 -0.93
N PRO A 32 1.39 -6.90 -0.75
CA PRO A 32 2.09 -6.23 -1.84
C PRO A 32 3.05 -7.20 -2.56
N ILE A 33 3.01 -7.18 -3.90
CA ILE A 33 3.88 -7.98 -4.77
C ILE A 33 4.53 -7.06 -5.82
N PHE A 34 5.84 -7.22 -6.05
CA PHE A 34 6.59 -6.56 -7.11
C PHE A 34 6.64 -7.47 -8.33
N VAL A 35 6.15 -6.98 -9.46
CA VAL A 35 6.12 -7.72 -10.74
C VAL A 35 7.03 -7.07 -11.77
N VAL A 36 7.78 -7.90 -12.49
CA VAL A 36 8.73 -7.47 -13.52
C VAL A 36 8.36 -8.04 -14.88
N GLU A 37 8.71 -7.34 -15.96
CA GLU A 37 8.42 -7.77 -17.34
C GLU A 37 9.36 -8.87 -17.85
N GLN A 38 10.57 -8.94 -17.30
CA GLN A 38 11.56 -9.96 -17.70
C GLN A 38 11.07 -11.35 -17.32
N ASP A 39 11.32 -12.35 -18.18
CA ASP A 39 10.97 -13.74 -17.91
C ASP A 39 11.96 -14.43 -16.95
N ASP A 40 11.45 -15.44 -16.24
CA ASP A 40 12.22 -16.35 -15.37
C ASP A 40 12.95 -15.65 -14.21
N ILE A 41 12.46 -14.51 -13.75
CA ILE A 41 12.98 -13.78 -12.61
C ILE A 41 12.18 -14.12 -11.35
N LYS A 42 12.86 -14.61 -10.32
CA LYS A 42 12.43 -14.60 -8.91
C LYS A 42 13.64 -14.16 -8.09
N SER A 43 13.83 -12.85 -8.00
CA SER A 43 15.01 -12.24 -7.37
C SER A 43 14.63 -11.64 -6.01
N GLU A 44 15.31 -12.10 -4.95
CA GLU A 44 15.11 -11.55 -3.62
C GLU A 44 15.59 -10.10 -3.54
N ILE A 45 14.74 -9.23 -3.01
CA ILE A 45 15.06 -7.82 -2.81
C ILE A 45 15.94 -7.70 -1.57
N LYS A 46 17.22 -7.33 -1.77
CA LYS A 46 18.24 -7.31 -0.72
C LYS A 46 17.82 -6.54 0.54
N SER A 47 17.12 -5.43 0.37
CA SER A 47 16.64 -4.57 1.46
C SER A 47 15.31 -5.03 2.05
N LEU A 48 14.68 -6.08 1.49
CA LEU A 48 13.40 -6.67 1.93
C LEU A 48 13.52 -8.20 2.04
N PRO A 49 14.22 -8.76 3.05
CA PRO A 49 14.45 -10.20 3.17
C PRO A 49 13.17 -11.03 3.08
N GLY A 50 13.13 -12.02 2.19
CA GLY A 50 11.97 -12.88 1.95
C GLY A 50 10.93 -12.31 0.98
N ILE A 51 11.15 -11.12 0.41
CA ILE A 51 10.31 -10.50 -0.61
C ILE A 51 11.07 -10.46 -1.93
N TYR A 52 10.36 -10.72 -3.03
CA TYR A 52 10.96 -10.94 -4.34
C TYR A 52 10.36 -10.01 -5.40
N GLN A 53 11.17 -9.66 -6.38
CA GLN A 53 10.69 -9.25 -7.71
C GLN A 53 10.38 -10.53 -8.48
N ILE A 54 9.20 -10.62 -9.10
CA ILE A 54 8.69 -11.85 -9.71
C ILE A 54 8.22 -11.57 -11.13
N SER A 55 8.69 -12.38 -12.08
CA SER A 55 8.24 -12.36 -13.47
C SER A 55 6.79 -12.81 -13.60
N LEU A 56 6.12 -12.32 -14.64
CA LEU A 56 4.72 -12.67 -14.95
C LEU A 56 4.53 -14.19 -15.13
N ASN A 57 5.46 -14.88 -15.77
CA ASN A 57 5.38 -16.32 -15.99
C ASN A 57 5.54 -17.16 -14.70
N LEU A 58 6.15 -16.62 -13.64
CA LEU A 58 6.30 -17.26 -12.34
C LEU A 58 5.29 -16.79 -11.29
N LEU A 59 4.51 -15.74 -11.61
CA LEU A 59 3.60 -15.07 -10.67
C LEU A 59 2.51 -16.01 -10.12
N HIS A 60 2.10 -17.01 -10.91
CA HIS A 60 1.06 -17.96 -10.53
C HIS A 60 1.39 -18.76 -9.25
N GLU A 61 2.65 -19.07 -8.99
CA GLU A 61 3.09 -19.78 -7.79
C GLU A 61 2.91 -18.91 -6.54
N GLU A 62 3.31 -17.64 -6.63
CA GLU A 62 3.23 -16.68 -5.53
C GLU A 62 1.77 -16.37 -5.17
N ILE A 63 0.93 -16.18 -6.19
CA ILE A 63 -0.53 -15.95 -6.00
C ILE A 63 -1.17 -17.18 -5.36
N LYS A 64 -0.83 -18.39 -5.85
CA LYS A 64 -1.37 -19.63 -5.31
C LYS A 64 -1.00 -19.80 -3.82
N GLU A 65 0.26 -19.58 -3.46
CA GLU A 65 0.69 -19.65 -2.07
C GLU A 65 -0.07 -18.66 -1.19
N ALA A 66 -0.19 -17.39 -1.62
CA ALA A 66 -0.91 -16.37 -0.89
C ALA A 66 -2.40 -16.73 -0.71
N TYR A 67 -3.04 -17.20 -1.79
CA TYR A 67 -4.44 -17.59 -1.77
C TYR A 67 -4.71 -18.79 -0.87
N ASP A 68 -3.86 -19.82 -0.92
CA ASP A 68 -3.95 -21.04 -0.07
C ASP A 68 -3.77 -20.70 1.42
N LEU A 69 -2.96 -19.69 1.77
CA LEU A 69 -2.81 -19.17 3.13
C LEU A 69 -4.03 -18.37 3.61
N GLY A 70 -4.96 -18.03 2.73
CA GLY A 70 -6.19 -17.30 3.05
C GLY A 70 -6.14 -15.81 2.74
N ILE A 71 -5.09 -15.30 2.08
CA ILE A 71 -5.04 -13.91 1.59
C ILE A 71 -6.05 -13.74 0.46
N ARG A 72 -6.84 -12.65 0.49
CA ARG A 72 -7.90 -12.38 -0.48
C ARG A 72 -7.75 -11.02 -1.17
N ALA A 73 -6.73 -10.24 -0.84
CA ALA A 73 -6.39 -8.99 -1.50
C ALA A 73 -4.89 -8.91 -1.76
N ILE A 74 -4.51 -8.59 -2.99
CA ILE A 74 -3.12 -8.40 -3.43
C ILE A 74 -2.99 -7.00 -4.03
N MET A 75 -1.87 -6.34 -3.75
CA MET A 75 -1.50 -5.06 -4.35
C MET A 75 -0.29 -5.24 -5.24
N PHE A 76 -0.37 -4.85 -6.52
CA PHE A 76 0.75 -4.93 -7.45
C PHE A 76 1.51 -3.62 -7.59
N PHE A 77 2.85 -3.75 -7.60
CA PHE A 77 3.80 -2.72 -7.98
C PHE A 77 4.58 -3.20 -9.21
N GLY A 78 4.52 -2.43 -10.31
CA GLY A 78 5.16 -2.80 -11.56
C GLY A 78 6.58 -2.27 -11.66
N VAL A 79 7.48 -3.07 -12.19
CA VAL A 79 8.85 -2.64 -12.55
C VAL A 79 9.02 -2.90 -14.05
N PRO A 80 8.76 -1.89 -14.92
CA PRO A 80 8.88 -2.03 -16.35
C PRO A 80 10.35 -2.09 -16.79
N ASN A 81 10.60 -2.63 -17.97
CA ASN A 81 11.94 -2.63 -18.59
C ASN A 81 12.34 -1.25 -19.10
N ASP A 82 11.39 -0.55 -19.71
CA ASP A 82 11.59 0.75 -20.31
C ASP A 82 10.84 1.83 -19.54
N LYS A 83 11.50 2.96 -19.32
CA LYS A 83 10.96 4.14 -18.64
C LYS A 83 11.14 5.37 -19.52
N ASP A 84 10.22 6.32 -19.41
CA ASP A 84 10.29 7.60 -20.10
C ASP A 84 9.94 8.77 -19.17
N ASP A 85 9.94 9.98 -19.70
CA ASP A 85 9.72 11.22 -18.95
C ASP A 85 8.27 11.40 -18.44
N ILE A 86 7.31 10.68 -19.02
CA ILE A 86 5.89 10.75 -18.66
C ILE A 86 5.34 9.46 -18.04
N GLY A 87 6.16 8.42 -17.92
CA GLY A 87 5.77 7.14 -17.36
C GLY A 87 4.74 6.39 -18.22
N SER A 88 4.91 6.39 -19.56
CA SER A 88 3.90 5.89 -20.50
C SER A 88 3.58 4.40 -20.31
N ALA A 89 4.51 3.59 -19.84
CA ALA A 89 4.28 2.18 -19.53
C ALA A 89 3.25 1.96 -18.40
N ALA A 90 2.95 2.97 -17.56
CA ALA A 90 1.96 2.86 -16.50
C ALA A 90 0.54 2.66 -17.04
N TYR A 91 0.22 3.21 -18.19
CA TYR A 91 -1.10 3.14 -18.83
C TYR A 91 -1.12 2.29 -20.11
N ASP A 92 -0.06 1.52 -20.37
CA ASP A 92 -0.08 0.53 -21.45
C ASP A 92 -1.08 -0.58 -21.12
N HIS A 93 -1.97 -0.91 -22.05
CA HIS A 93 -2.94 -2.01 -21.88
C HIS A 93 -2.28 -3.37 -21.63
N ASN A 94 -1.06 -3.57 -22.10
CA ASN A 94 -0.25 -4.76 -21.88
C ASN A 94 0.87 -4.52 -20.83
N GLY A 95 0.76 -3.44 -20.07
CA GLY A 95 1.72 -3.12 -19.00
C GLY A 95 1.82 -4.23 -17.94
N VAL A 96 2.94 -4.27 -17.24
CA VAL A 96 3.26 -5.37 -16.32
C VAL A 96 2.21 -5.55 -15.21
N VAL A 97 1.63 -4.48 -14.67
CA VAL A 97 0.55 -4.54 -13.67
C VAL A 97 -0.75 -5.02 -14.27
N GLN A 98 -1.08 -4.58 -15.50
CA GLN A 98 -2.27 -5.00 -16.24
C GLN A 98 -2.21 -6.50 -16.54
N GLU A 99 -1.07 -7.02 -17.01
CA GLU A 99 -0.90 -8.45 -17.25
C GLU A 99 -0.92 -9.27 -15.95
N ALA A 100 -0.25 -8.81 -14.87
CA ALA A 100 -0.31 -9.44 -13.55
C ALA A 100 -1.76 -9.53 -13.05
N THR A 101 -2.55 -8.49 -13.27
CA THR A 101 -3.98 -8.44 -12.91
C THR A 101 -4.77 -9.49 -13.69
N ARG A 102 -4.61 -9.58 -15.02
CA ARG A 102 -5.28 -10.59 -15.86
C ARG A 102 -4.93 -12.02 -15.44
N ILE A 103 -3.63 -12.30 -15.20
CA ILE A 103 -3.16 -13.60 -14.70
C ILE A 103 -3.87 -13.94 -13.39
N SER A 104 -3.91 -13.01 -12.45
CA SER A 104 -4.51 -13.21 -11.13
C SER A 104 -6.00 -13.51 -11.20
N LYS A 105 -6.75 -12.73 -11.98
CA LYS A 105 -8.20 -12.88 -12.16
C LYS A 105 -8.56 -14.17 -12.92
N ASN A 106 -7.67 -14.64 -13.80
CA ASN A 106 -7.82 -15.94 -14.45
C ASN A 106 -7.61 -17.12 -13.49
N LEU A 107 -6.70 -16.97 -12.52
CA LEU A 107 -6.45 -18.00 -11.49
C LEU A 107 -7.58 -18.04 -10.44
N TYR A 108 -7.94 -16.88 -9.89
CA TYR A 108 -8.90 -16.76 -8.80
C TYR A 108 -9.79 -15.53 -8.99
N LYS A 109 -11.04 -15.75 -9.41
CA LYS A 109 -12.00 -14.67 -9.71
C LYS A 109 -12.40 -13.84 -8.48
N ASP A 110 -12.34 -14.45 -7.29
CA ASP A 110 -12.68 -13.85 -5.99
C ASP A 110 -11.48 -13.20 -5.28
N LEU A 111 -10.27 -13.29 -5.87
CA LEU A 111 -9.11 -12.55 -5.40
C LEU A 111 -9.25 -11.07 -5.79
N LEU A 112 -9.23 -10.19 -4.80
CA LEU A 112 -9.28 -8.75 -5.03
C LEU A 112 -7.90 -8.24 -5.45
N ILE A 113 -7.86 -7.51 -6.55
CA ILE A 113 -6.65 -6.85 -7.05
C ILE A 113 -6.74 -5.36 -6.78
N VAL A 114 -5.82 -4.88 -5.96
CA VAL A 114 -5.59 -3.45 -5.69
C VAL A 114 -4.46 -3.00 -6.62
N ALA A 115 -4.73 -2.07 -7.50
CA ALA A 115 -3.72 -1.53 -8.41
C ALA A 115 -3.16 -0.23 -7.85
N ASP A 116 -1.85 -0.20 -7.55
CA ASP A 116 -1.16 1.06 -7.27
C ASP A 116 -1.16 1.91 -8.54
N THR A 117 -1.66 3.13 -8.41
CA THR A 117 -1.79 4.06 -9.55
C THR A 117 -0.83 5.21 -9.35
N CYS A 118 0.37 5.04 -9.88
CA CYS A 118 1.46 6.02 -9.80
C CYS A 118 2.28 6.01 -11.10
N LEU A 119 3.12 7.03 -11.26
CA LEU A 119 4.05 7.14 -12.38
C LEU A 119 5.50 6.86 -11.98
N CYS A 120 5.85 6.89 -10.68
CA CYS A 120 7.24 6.87 -10.23
C CYS A 120 8.02 5.60 -10.55
N GLU A 121 7.37 4.47 -10.72
CA GLU A 121 7.97 3.22 -11.17
C GLU A 121 8.28 3.24 -12.68
N TYR A 122 7.59 4.12 -13.43
CA TYR A 122 7.55 4.15 -14.88
C TYR A 122 8.28 5.37 -15.47
N THR A 123 8.55 6.40 -14.66
CA THR A 123 9.33 7.56 -15.08
C THR A 123 10.82 7.31 -14.94
N ASP A 124 11.61 7.79 -15.90
CA ASP A 124 13.09 7.70 -15.91
C ASP A 124 13.74 8.54 -14.80
N HIS A 125 13.05 9.59 -14.36
CA HIS A 125 13.48 10.45 -13.26
C HIS A 125 12.96 10.01 -11.88
N GLY A 126 12.06 9.03 -11.78
CA GLY A 126 11.55 8.46 -10.53
C GLY A 126 10.61 9.36 -9.72
N HIS A 127 10.13 10.48 -10.24
CA HIS A 127 9.08 11.28 -9.61
C HIS A 127 7.68 10.77 -9.95
N CYS A 128 6.68 11.14 -9.10
CA CYS A 128 5.32 10.60 -9.20
C CYS A 128 4.43 11.35 -10.23
N GLY A 129 5.00 12.16 -11.10
CA GLY A 129 4.29 12.96 -12.11
C GLY A 129 5.24 13.52 -13.15
N VAL A 130 4.69 14.27 -14.10
CA VAL A 130 5.42 14.97 -15.15
C VAL A 130 6.24 16.11 -14.55
N ILE A 131 7.48 16.28 -15.00
CA ILE A 131 8.33 17.38 -14.54
C ILE A 131 8.06 18.65 -15.35
N ASP A 132 7.95 19.78 -14.67
CA ASP A 132 7.92 21.10 -15.28
C ASP A 132 9.35 21.59 -15.55
N ASP A 133 9.64 21.94 -16.79
CA ASP A 133 10.99 22.38 -17.24
C ASP A 133 11.48 23.67 -16.58
N HIS A 134 10.58 24.52 -16.06
CA HIS A 134 10.92 25.81 -15.46
C HIS A 134 11.18 25.70 -13.97
N THR A 135 10.34 24.94 -13.27
CA THR A 135 10.44 24.77 -11.81
C THR A 135 11.32 23.61 -11.40
N HIS A 136 11.57 22.65 -12.31
CA HIS A 136 12.21 21.37 -12.03
C HIS A 136 11.53 20.58 -10.90
N ASP A 137 10.19 20.71 -10.81
CA ASP A 137 9.35 20.01 -9.87
C ASP A 137 8.20 19.34 -10.61
N VAL A 138 7.40 18.51 -9.91
CA VAL A 138 6.24 17.84 -10.52
C VAL A 138 5.15 18.87 -10.87
N ASP A 139 4.72 18.86 -12.14
CA ASP A 139 3.56 19.59 -12.62
C ASP A 139 2.29 18.81 -12.26
N ASN A 140 1.57 19.31 -11.28
CA ASN A 140 0.34 18.70 -10.77
C ASN A 140 -0.66 18.44 -11.90
N ASP A 141 -1.04 19.51 -12.62
CA ASP A 141 -2.16 19.47 -13.56
C ASP A 141 -1.85 18.66 -14.82
N LYS A 142 -0.59 18.64 -15.26
CA LYS A 142 -0.16 17.78 -16.38
C LYS A 142 -0.11 16.29 -15.99
N SER A 143 0.06 15.99 -14.71
CA SER A 143 0.12 14.62 -14.21
C SER A 143 -1.25 13.96 -14.12
N LEU A 144 -2.31 14.70 -13.76
CA LEU A 144 -3.65 14.19 -13.52
C LEU A 144 -4.24 13.37 -14.70
N PRO A 145 -4.17 13.84 -15.98
CA PRO A 145 -4.70 13.06 -17.10
C PRO A 145 -3.99 11.71 -17.31
N LEU A 146 -2.71 11.60 -16.93
CA LEU A 146 -1.95 10.34 -17.06
C LEU A 146 -2.37 9.35 -15.99
N LEU A 147 -2.69 9.83 -14.79
CA LEU A 147 -3.22 9.00 -13.71
C LEU A 147 -4.61 8.45 -14.04
N VAL A 148 -5.46 9.25 -14.67
CA VAL A 148 -6.76 8.80 -15.17
C VAL A 148 -6.59 7.68 -16.20
N LYS A 149 -5.68 7.84 -17.17
CA LYS A 149 -5.37 6.79 -18.16
C LYS A 149 -4.87 5.52 -17.48
N THR A 150 -3.98 5.65 -16.50
CA THR A 150 -3.44 4.52 -15.73
C THR A 150 -4.56 3.79 -15.00
N ALA A 151 -5.42 4.51 -14.27
CA ALA A 151 -6.55 3.92 -13.56
C ALA A 151 -7.50 3.16 -14.49
N ILE A 152 -7.86 3.76 -15.63
CA ILE A 152 -8.76 3.11 -16.62
C ILE A 152 -8.11 1.84 -17.15
N SER A 153 -6.85 1.86 -17.58
CA SER A 153 -6.16 0.68 -18.12
C SER A 153 -6.05 -0.45 -17.09
N GLN A 154 -5.86 -0.12 -15.82
CA GLN A 154 -5.83 -1.09 -14.72
C GLN A 154 -7.20 -1.73 -14.49
N VAL A 155 -8.29 -0.95 -14.52
CA VAL A 155 -9.67 -1.47 -14.41
C VAL A 155 -10.04 -2.33 -15.60
N GLU A 156 -9.67 -1.95 -16.81
CA GLU A 156 -9.87 -2.76 -18.03
C GLU A 156 -9.14 -4.10 -17.96
N ALA A 157 -8.01 -4.17 -17.27
CA ALA A 157 -7.30 -5.41 -16.99
C ALA A 157 -7.96 -6.27 -15.91
N GLY A 158 -8.91 -5.72 -15.14
CA GLY A 158 -9.67 -6.42 -14.10
C GLY A 158 -9.31 -6.04 -12.67
N ALA A 159 -8.65 -4.91 -12.43
CA ALA A 159 -8.43 -4.40 -11.08
C ALA A 159 -9.77 -4.10 -10.39
N ASP A 160 -9.89 -4.52 -9.14
CA ASP A 160 -11.09 -4.34 -8.33
C ASP A 160 -11.08 -3.03 -7.53
N ILE A 161 -9.89 -2.49 -7.25
CA ILE A 161 -9.69 -1.27 -6.46
C ILE A 161 -8.54 -0.47 -7.08
N ILE A 162 -8.74 0.82 -7.27
CA ILE A 162 -7.70 1.77 -7.71
C ILE A 162 -7.10 2.47 -6.49
N ALA A 163 -5.78 2.45 -6.36
CA ALA A 163 -5.07 3.02 -5.22
C ALA A 163 -4.06 4.09 -5.68
N PRO A 164 -4.50 5.34 -5.95
CA PRO A 164 -3.61 6.40 -6.42
C PRO A 164 -2.64 6.84 -5.32
N SER A 165 -1.34 6.79 -5.62
CA SER A 165 -0.28 6.97 -4.61
C SER A 165 0.66 8.16 -4.87
N ASN A 166 0.34 9.01 -5.81
CA ASN A 166 1.17 10.12 -6.28
C ASN A 166 1.06 11.41 -5.46
N MET A 167 -0.01 11.61 -4.68
CA MET A 167 -0.22 12.80 -3.85
C MET A 167 -0.35 14.11 -4.65
N MET A 168 -0.97 14.07 -5.84
CA MET A 168 -1.30 15.30 -6.57
C MET A 168 -2.59 15.91 -6.01
N ASP A 169 -2.69 17.21 -6.00
CA ASP A 169 -3.93 17.90 -5.63
C ASP A 169 -5.04 17.56 -6.64
N GLY A 170 -6.23 17.17 -6.16
CA GLY A 170 -7.37 16.84 -7.00
C GLY A 170 -7.33 15.49 -7.70
N PHE A 171 -6.35 14.64 -7.41
CA PHE A 171 -6.14 13.38 -8.11
C PHE A 171 -7.29 12.37 -7.93
N VAL A 172 -7.93 12.35 -6.76
CA VAL A 172 -9.10 11.50 -6.52
C VAL A 172 -10.29 11.96 -7.36
N ALA A 173 -10.54 13.26 -7.43
CA ALA A 173 -11.63 13.84 -8.24
C ALA A 173 -11.48 13.50 -9.71
N GLU A 174 -10.28 13.72 -10.28
CA GLU A 174 -10.01 13.46 -11.70
C GLU A 174 -10.11 11.96 -12.05
N ILE A 175 -9.55 11.09 -11.19
CA ILE A 175 -9.66 9.64 -11.38
C ILE A 175 -11.12 9.18 -11.26
N ARG A 176 -11.89 9.70 -10.27
CA ARG A 176 -13.30 9.35 -10.11
C ARG A 176 -14.11 9.76 -11.32
N GLU A 177 -13.95 11.00 -11.79
CA GLU A 177 -14.62 11.49 -12.98
C GLU A 177 -14.26 10.66 -14.22
N GLY A 178 -12.97 10.38 -14.42
CA GLY A 178 -12.52 9.57 -15.55
C GLY A 178 -13.07 8.15 -15.54
N LEU A 179 -13.08 7.48 -14.39
CA LEU A 179 -13.67 6.15 -14.22
C LEU A 179 -15.18 6.17 -14.49
N ASP A 180 -15.90 7.19 -14.00
CA ASP A 180 -17.34 7.31 -14.21
C ASP A 180 -17.68 7.54 -15.69
N GLN A 181 -16.94 8.40 -16.39
CA GLN A 181 -17.09 8.64 -17.82
C GLN A 181 -16.79 7.40 -18.66
N ALA A 182 -15.84 6.56 -18.23
CA ALA A 182 -15.50 5.30 -18.87
C ALA A 182 -16.48 4.16 -18.55
N GLY A 183 -17.49 4.37 -17.68
CA GLY A 183 -18.49 3.37 -17.31
C GLY A 183 -18.12 2.52 -16.09
N TYR A 184 -17.12 2.92 -15.30
CA TYR A 184 -16.59 2.19 -14.14
C TYR A 184 -17.01 2.81 -12.79
N GLN A 185 -18.27 3.28 -12.66
CA GLN A 185 -18.79 3.95 -11.48
C GLN A 185 -18.73 3.12 -10.19
N ASN A 186 -18.61 1.79 -10.32
CA ASN A 186 -18.62 0.88 -9.18
C ASN A 186 -17.21 0.49 -8.69
N ILE A 187 -16.15 1.01 -9.31
CA ILE A 187 -14.77 0.75 -8.87
C ILE A 187 -14.43 1.68 -7.71
N PRO A 188 -14.10 1.14 -6.52
CA PRO A 188 -13.71 1.96 -5.39
C PRO A 188 -12.31 2.55 -5.56
N ILE A 189 -12.11 3.73 -4.96
CA ILE A 189 -10.82 4.41 -4.88
C ILE A 189 -10.30 4.32 -3.44
N MET A 190 -9.12 3.70 -3.27
CA MET A 190 -8.36 3.61 -2.03
C MET A 190 -7.23 4.64 -2.07
N SER A 191 -7.52 5.87 -1.63
CA SER A 191 -6.57 6.98 -1.76
C SER A 191 -5.39 6.86 -0.80
N TYR A 192 -4.19 7.12 -1.32
CA TYR A 192 -3.01 7.39 -0.49
C TYR A 192 -2.96 8.87 -0.02
N GLY A 193 -4.09 9.50 0.21
CA GLY A 193 -4.18 10.92 0.57
C GLY A 193 -3.42 11.31 1.83
N ILE A 194 -3.05 10.34 2.68
CA ILE A 194 -2.27 10.61 3.89
C ILE A 194 -0.93 9.91 3.81
N LYS A 195 -0.06 10.43 2.92
CA LYS A 195 1.28 9.91 2.67
C LYS A 195 2.35 10.95 2.98
N TYR A 196 3.20 10.62 3.94
CA TYR A 196 4.29 11.47 4.39
C TYR A 196 5.59 11.27 3.62
N ALA A 197 6.40 12.32 3.47
CA ALA A 197 7.75 12.25 2.91
C ALA A 197 8.69 11.54 3.90
N SER A 198 8.63 10.21 3.93
CA SER A 198 9.24 9.39 4.97
C SER A 198 10.56 8.77 4.58
N SER A 199 11.49 8.70 5.54
CA SER A 199 12.75 7.96 5.44
C SER A 199 12.55 6.44 5.46
N PHE A 200 11.37 5.95 5.84
CA PHE A 200 11.04 4.51 5.84
C PHE A 200 10.77 3.94 4.43
N PHE A 201 10.85 4.75 3.37
CA PHE A 201 10.61 4.28 1.99
C PHE A 201 11.86 3.79 1.27
N GLY A 202 13.05 3.81 1.89
CA GLY A 202 14.30 3.38 1.26
C GLY A 202 14.20 2.01 0.59
N PRO A 203 13.83 0.93 1.30
CA PRO A 203 13.75 -0.40 0.71
C PRO A 203 12.70 -0.55 -0.40
N PHE A 204 11.62 0.24 -0.38
CA PHE A 204 10.65 0.27 -1.48
C PHE A 204 11.24 0.86 -2.76
N ARG A 205 12.03 1.93 -2.63
CA ARG A 205 12.69 2.55 -3.79
C ARG A 205 13.66 1.59 -4.47
N ASP A 206 14.37 0.77 -3.68
CA ASP A 206 15.22 -0.31 -4.21
C ASP A 206 14.37 -1.38 -4.91
N ALA A 207 13.23 -1.76 -4.32
CA ALA A 207 12.36 -2.81 -4.81
C ALA A 207 11.64 -2.46 -6.12
N ALA A 208 11.20 -1.21 -6.25
CA ALA A 208 10.43 -0.70 -7.38
C ALA A 208 11.30 0.08 -8.40
N ASP A 209 12.61 0.14 -8.18
CA ASP A 209 13.53 0.95 -9.00
C ASP A 209 12.99 2.37 -9.23
N SER A 210 12.52 3.04 -8.15
CA SER A 210 11.80 4.30 -8.19
C SER A 210 12.43 5.41 -7.34
N ALA A 211 13.75 5.34 -7.13
CA ALA A 211 14.46 6.41 -6.46
C ALA A 211 14.47 7.67 -7.35
N PRO A 212 14.10 8.87 -6.81
CA PRO A 212 14.18 10.09 -7.60
C PRO A 212 15.62 10.36 -8.01
N SER A 213 15.86 10.66 -9.29
CA SER A 213 17.18 10.95 -9.87
C SER A 213 17.72 12.33 -9.46
N PHE A 214 16.83 13.21 -9.01
CA PHE A 214 17.16 14.56 -8.49
C PHE A 214 16.17 14.96 -7.41
N GLY A 215 16.52 15.97 -6.59
CA GLY A 215 15.62 16.55 -5.59
C GLY A 215 15.12 15.56 -4.55
N ASP A 216 13.89 15.74 -4.11
CA ASP A 216 13.15 14.85 -3.22
C ASP A 216 11.65 14.94 -3.53
N ARG A 217 10.79 14.31 -2.69
CA ARG A 217 9.34 14.29 -2.90
C ARG A 217 8.56 15.15 -1.89
N LYS A 218 9.23 16.12 -1.21
CA LYS A 218 8.60 16.90 -0.14
C LYS A 218 7.69 18.01 -0.63
N THR A 219 7.73 18.33 -1.91
CA THR A 219 6.82 19.31 -2.53
C THR A 219 5.40 18.77 -2.71
N TYR A 220 5.24 17.42 -2.74
CA TYR A 220 3.93 16.77 -2.92
C TYR A 220 3.61 15.68 -1.88
N GLN A 221 4.56 15.23 -1.07
CA GLN A 221 4.29 14.36 0.09
C GLN A 221 4.36 15.18 1.37
N MET A 222 3.48 14.92 2.33
CA MET A 222 3.36 15.69 3.57
C MET A 222 4.64 15.69 4.41
N ASP A 223 4.89 16.79 5.11
CA ASP A 223 5.98 16.88 6.09
C ASP A 223 5.69 15.96 7.29
N PRO A 224 6.61 15.05 7.68
CA PRO A 224 6.46 14.21 8.86
C PRO A 224 6.22 14.95 10.18
N ALA A 225 6.54 16.24 10.25
CA ALA A 225 6.30 17.08 11.43
C ALA A 225 4.84 17.59 11.53
N ASN A 226 4.03 17.46 10.45
CA ASN A 226 2.71 18.07 10.37
C ASN A 226 1.60 17.02 10.61
N ARG A 227 1.00 17.07 11.80
CA ARG A 227 -0.12 16.19 12.17
C ARG A 227 -1.46 16.68 11.60
N LEU A 228 -1.74 17.98 11.68
CA LEU A 228 -3.05 18.54 11.31
C LEU A 228 -3.27 18.59 9.79
N GLU A 229 -2.23 18.55 9.00
CA GLU A 229 -2.29 18.49 7.55
C GLU A 229 -3.03 17.23 7.07
N ALA A 230 -2.82 16.09 7.72
CA ALA A 230 -3.51 14.85 7.44
C ALA A 230 -5.05 14.97 7.46
N LEU A 231 -5.61 15.84 8.31
CA LEU A 231 -7.04 16.04 8.37
C LEU A 231 -7.57 16.90 7.21
N ARG A 232 -6.74 17.79 6.67
CA ARG A 232 -7.08 18.57 5.47
C ARG A 232 -7.06 17.68 4.23
N GLU A 233 -6.03 16.86 4.08
CA GLU A 233 -5.95 15.87 2.99
C GLU A 233 -7.14 14.90 3.05
N LEU A 234 -7.44 14.37 4.24
CA LEU A 234 -8.62 13.53 4.46
C LEU A 234 -9.92 14.20 4.00
N GLU A 235 -10.13 15.47 4.39
CA GLU A 235 -11.34 16.22 4.03
C GLU A 235 -11.44 16.44 2.52
N SER A 236 -10.33 16.73 1.85
CA SER A 236 -10.27 16.91 0.39
C SER A 236 -10.62 15.62 -0.33
N ASP A 237 -9.93 14.52 -0.05
CA ASP A 237 -10.14 13.26 -0.73
C ASP A 237 -11.54 12.66 -0.51
N LEU A 238 -12.10 12.85 0.70
CA LEU A 238 -13.49 12.45 0.98
C LEU A 238 -14.48 13.24 0.12
N LYS A 239 -14.28 14.53 -0.06
CA LYS A 239 -15.12 15.36 -0.94
C LYS A 239 -14.97 14.99 -2.41
N GLU A 240 -13.79 14.57 -2.80
CA GLU A 240 -13.43 14.13 -4.14
C GLU A 240 -13.95 12.73 -4.46
N GLY A 241 -14.40 11.97 -3.46
CA GLY A 241 -15.06 10.68 -3.65
C GLY A 241 -14.19 9.46 -3.40
N CYS A 242 -13.18 9.52 -2.54
CA CYS A 242 -12.47 8.31 -2.12
C CYS A 242 -13.36 7.42 -1.23
N ASP A 243 -13.21 6.10 -1.39
CA ASP A 243 -13.97 5.08 -0.66
C ASP A 243 -13.21 4.51 0.53
N MET A 244 -11.88 4.58 0.51
CA MET A 244 -10.97 4.12 1.55
C MET A 244 -9.77 5.06 1.65
N MET A 245 -9.23 5.24 2.87
CA MET A 245 -8.10 6.14 3.11
C MET A 245 -6.87 5.39 3.63
N ILE A 246 -5.75 5.50 2.92
CA ILE A 246 -4.45 4.93 3.33
C ILE A 246 -3.69 5.96 4.15
N VAL A 247 -3.17 5.53 5.30
CA VAL A 247 -2.14 6.23 6.08
C VAL A 247 -0.80 5.55 5.84
N LYS A 248 0.19 6.28 5.32
CA LYS A 248 1.52 5.78 4.94
C LYS A 248 2.63 6.74 5.42
N PRO A 249 3.57 6.31 6.25
CA PRO A 249 3.73 5.01 6.93
C PRO A 249 2.72 4.76 8.06
N SER A 250 2.91 3.68 8.84
CA SER A 250 1.95 3.30 9.87
C SER A 250 2.48 3.24 11.30
N LEU A 251 3.58 2.52 11.58
CA LEU A 251 4.02 2.26 12.97
C LEU A 251 4.44 3.53 13.72
N SER A 252 5.11 4.45 13.07
CA SER A 252 5.48 5.75 13.65
C SER A 252 4.39 6.82 13.50
N TYR A 253 3.21 6.45 12.96
CA TYR A 253 2.08 7.34 12.62
C TYR A 253 0.76 6.81 13.19
N LEU A 254 0.81 6.08 14.34
CA LEU A 254 -0.39 5.56 14.99
C LEU A 254 -1.33 6.67 15.48
N ASP A 255 -0.80 7.82 15.83
CA ASP A 255 -1.55 9.03 16.16
C ASP A 255 -2.35 9.54 14.96
N ILE A 256 -1.74 9.55 13.78
CA ILE A 256 -2.39 9.94 12.52
C ILE A 256 -3.51 8.93 12.18
N ILE A 257 -3.24 7.62 12.25
CA ILE A 257 -4.27 6.59 12.05
C ILE A 257 -5.46 6.82 12.98
N ARG A 258 -5.20 7.15 14.26
CA ARG A 258 -6.27 7.42 15.23
C ARG A 258 -7.03 8.70 14.89
N ASP A 259 -6.34 9.76 14.49
CA ASP A 259 -7.01 11.00 14.09
C ASP A 259 -7.88 10.81 12.85
N VAL A 260 -7.37 10.13 11.83
CA VAL A 260 -8.13 9.79 10.62
C VAL A 260 -9.36 8.98 10.96
N LYS A 261 -9.20 7.91 11.75
CA LYS A 261 -10.33 7.05 12.16
C LYS A 261 -11.40 7.80 12.96
N ASN A 262 -11.03 8.79 13.74
CA ASN A 262 -11.96 9.60 14.52
C ASN A 262 -12.72 10.63 13.66
N ASN A 263 -12.22 10.93 12.45
CA ASN A 263 -12.76 11.97 11.57
C ASN A 263 -13.35 11.43 10.25
N THR A 264 -13.45 10.09 10.09
CA THR A 264 -14.07 9.50 8.91
C THR A 264 -14.87 8.24 9.25
N ASN A 265 -15.84 7.92 8.37
CA ASN A 265 -16.60 6.67 8.39
C ASN A 265 -16.17 5.69 7.27
N VAL A 266 -15.26 6.09 6.37
CA VAL A 266 -14.71 5.17 5.38
C VAL A 266 -13.66 4.26 6.02
N PRO A 267 -13.40 3.07 5.47
CA PRO A 267 -12.32 2.21 5.95
C PRO A 267 -10.96 2.91 5.94
N VAL A 268 -10.21 2.76 7.02
CA VAL A 268 -8.84 3.27 7.15
C VAL A 268 -7.86 2.14 6.95
N VAL A 269 -6.90 2.34 6.05
CA VAL A 269 -5.89 1.36 5.67
C VAL A 269 -4.54 1.80 6.19
N ALA A 270 -3.89 0.98 7.00
CA ALA A 270 -2.52 1.24 7.46
C ALA A 270 -1.52 0.59 6.50
N TYR A 271 -0.56 1.35 5.97
CA TYR A 271 0.52 0.75 5.20
C TYR A 271 1.75 0.52 6.08
N ASN A 272 1.96 -0.74 6.48
CA ASN A 272 3.19 -1.18 7.12
C ASN A 272 4.30 -1.24 6.07
N VAL A 273 5.07 -0.15 5.98
CA VAL A 273 5.97 0.11 4.86
C VAL A 273 7.27 -0.67 4.92
N SER A 274 8.00 -0.64 3.83
CA SER A 274 9.23 -1.41 3.60
C SER A 274 10.29 -1.21 4.67
N GLY A 275 10.54 0.02 5.12
CA GLY A 275 11.50 0.30 6.20
C GLY A 275 11.07 -0.26 7.56
N GLU A 276 9.78 -0.22 7.85
CA GLU A 276 9.22 -0.82 9.08
C GLU A 276 9.38 -2.36 9.07
N TYR A 277 9.10 -2.98 7.92
CA TYR A 277 9.35 -4.40 7.68
C TYR A 277 10.83 -4.75 7.85
N SER A 278 11.72 -4.04 7.16
CA SER A 278 13.16 -4.33 7.16
C SER A 278 13.80 -4.18 8.53
N MET A 279 13.42 -3.15 9.30
CA MET A 279 13.90 -2.97 10.69
C MET A 279 13.48 -4.14 11.58
N THR A 280 12.25 -4.62 11.44
CA THR A 280 11.74 -5.76 12.21
C THR A 280 12.47 -7.05 11.83
N LYS A 281 12.64 -7.33 10.53
CA LYS A 281 13.40 -8.48 10.02
C LYS A 281 14.86 -8.43 10.47
N ALA A 282 15.52 -7.28 10.38
CA ALA A 282 16.92 -7.13 10.81
C ALA A 282 17.09 -7.43 12.29
N ALA A 283 16.23 -6.94 13.15
CA ALA A 283 16.29 -7.20 14.59
C ALA A 283 15.99 -8.67 14.92
N ALA A 284 15.04 -9.30 14.22
CA ALA A 284 14.71 -10.71 14.38
C ALA A 284 15.84 -11.63 13.91
N LEU A 285 16.45 -11.37 12.76
CA LEU A 285 17.58 -12.13 12.23
C LEU A 285 18.81 -12.09 13.14
N ASN A 286 18.99 -11.00 13.89
CA ASN A 286 20.04 -10.88 14.91
C ASN A 286 19.66 -11.51 16.26
N GLY A 287 18.46 -12.09 16.39
CA GLY A 287 18.01 -12.73 17.64
C GLY A 287 17.68 -11.76 18.78
N TRP A 288 17.52 -10.45 18.49
CA TRP A 288 17.22 -9.44 19.50
C TRP A 288 15.75 -9.40 19.90
N ILE A 289 14.87 -9.83 18.97
CA ILE A 289 13.42 -9.90 19.17
C ILE A 289 12.87 -11.22 18.61
N ASP A 290 11.73 -11.66 19.15
CA ASP A 290 10.94 -12.76 18.62
C ASP A 290 10.07 -12.25 17.49
N GLU A 291 10.31 -12.70 16.25
CA GLU A 291 9.66 -12.19 15.04
C GLU A 291 8.14 -12.33 15.09
N GLU A 292 7.63 -13.51 15.42
CA GLU A 292 6.19 -13.78 15.47
C GLU A 292 5.50 -12.83 16.47
N LYS A 293 6.07 -12.69 17.65
CA LYS A 293 5.47 -11.86 18.71
C LYS A 293 5.46 -10.37 18.34
N ILE A 294 6.59 -9.87 17.82
CA ILE A 294 6.67 -8.44 17.49
C ILE A 294 5.81 -8.09 16.28
N VAL A 295 5.76 -8.94 15.24
CA VAL A 295 4.91 -8.72 14.07
C VAL A 295 3.45 -8.67 14.49
N MET A 296 2.97 -9.64 15.29
CA MET A 296 1.59 -9.63 15.77
C MET A 296 1.27 -8.44 16.66
N GLU A 297 2.22 -7.99 17.50
CA GLU A 297 2.05 -6.79 18.32
C GLU A 297 1.98 -5.51 17.46
N GLN A 298 2.77 -5.40 16.40
CA GLN A 298 2.70 -4.30 15.43
C GLN A 298 1.34 -4.26 14.73
N MET A 299 0.83 -5.40 14.24
CA MET A 299 -0.48 -5.49 13.60
C MET A 299 -1.60 -5.08 14.57
N ILE A 300 -1.56 -5.59 15.80
CA ILE A 300 -2.52 -5.19 16.86
C ILE A 300 -2.41 -3.69 17.14
N SER A 301 -1.22 -3.10 17.11
CA SER A 301 -1.04 -1.67 17.37
C SER A 301 -1.72 -0.80 16.31
N MET A 302 -1.58 -1.16 15.02
CA MET A 302 -2.27 -0.48 13.92
C MET A 302 -3.78 -0.65 14.00
N LYS A 303 -4.28 -1.87 14.24
CA LYS A 303 -5.71 -2.15 14.44
C LYS A 303 -6.28 -1.38 15.65
N ARG A 304 -5.56 -1.36 16.76
CA ARG A 304 -5.94 -0.60 17.97
C ARG A 304 -5.93 0.91 17.74
N ALA A 305 -5.02 1.39 16.88
CA ALA A 305 -5.04 2.79 16.44
C ALA A 305 -6.27 3.13 15.58
N GLY A 306 -6.88 2.14 14.93
CA GLY A 306 -8.13 2.33 14.18
C GLY A 306 -8.09 1.87 12.73
N ALA A 307 -7.00 1.23 12.29
CA ALA A 307 -6.93 0.66 10.96
C ALA A 307 -7.97 -0.48 10.78
N ASP A 308 -8.72 -0.43 9.71
CA ASP A 308 -9.65 -1.49 9.30
C ASP A 308 -8.91 -2.56 8.48
N LEU A 309 -7.97 -2.14 7.62
CA LEU A 309 -7.15 -2.98 6.77
C LEU A 309 -5.67 -2.66 6.96
N ILE A 310 -4.79 -3.61 6.60
CA ILE A 310 -3.34 -3.44 6.69
C ILE A 310 -2.68 -3.95 5.40
N ILE A 311 -1.96 -3.07 4.71
CA ILE A 311 -1.03 -3.44 3.65
C ILE A 311 0.29 -3.81 4.32
N THR A 312 0.78 -5.04 4.13
CA THR A 312 2.02 -5.48 4.79
C THR A 312 2.73 -6.60 4.04
N TYR A 313 4.04 -6.53 4.00
CA TYR A 313 4.91 -7.60 3.50
C TYR A 313 4.91 -8.84 4.40
N PHE A 314 4.47 -8.73 5.64
CA PHE A 314 4.29 -9.86 6.56
C PHE A 314 3.00 -10.67 6.32
N ALA A 315 2.19 -10.37 5.30
CA ALA A 315 0.87 -10.97 5.14
C ALA A 315 0.88 -12.51 5.17
N LYS A 316 1.82 -13.15 4.45
CA LYS A 316 1.95 -14.62 4.46
C LYS A 316 2.37 -15.16 5.84
N ASP A 317 3.28 -14.48 6.53
CA ASP A 317 3.74 -14.88 7.86
C ASP A 317 2.61 -14.74 8.89
N ILE A 318 1.86 -13.63 8.84
CA ILE A 318 0.70 -13.39 9.72
C ILE A 318 -0.35 -14.49 9.52
N CYS A 319 -0.66 -14.87 8.29
CA CYS A 319 -1.59 -15.96 8.03
C CYS A 319 -1.14 -17.27 8.68
N ARG A 320 0.16 -17.62 8.58
CA ARG A 320 0.74 -18.78 9.25
C ARG A 320 0.69 -18.68 10.78
N TYR A 321 0.87 -17.47 11.35
CA TYR A 321 0.78 -17.25 12.80
C TYR A 321 -0.65 -17.39 13.33
N LEU A 322 -1.63 -16.98 12.53
CA LEU A 322 -3.06 -17.06 12.89
C LEU A 322 -3.61 -18.50 12.82
N ASP A 323 -2.96 -19.40 12.07
CA ASP A 323 -3.35 -20.81 11.95
C ASP A 323 -2.81 -21.70 13.09
N LYS A 324 -1.95 -21.20 13.98
CA LYS A 324 -1.42 -21.89 15.17
C LYS A 324 -2.38 -21.81 16.36
#